data_c0d58bfc2a9681ee6dce875cd1a2aadd
#
_entry.id   c0d58bfc2a9681ee6dce875cd1a2aadd
#
_cell.length_a   1.000
_cell.length_b   1.000
_cell.length_c   1.000
_cell.angle_alpha   90.00
_cell.angle_beta   90.00
_cell.angle_gamma   90.00
#
_symmetry.space_group_name_H-M   'P 1'
#
loop_
_entity.id
_entity.type
_entity.pdbx_description
1 polymer ?
#
loop_
_entity_poly.entity_id
_entity_poly.type
_entity_poly.pdbx_seq_one_letter_code
_entity_poly.pdbx_strand_id
1 'polypeptide(L)'
;KVLAQFASNTGSQIAVTEFQRRLIQGYFIQIDRALAVAEEARVAKNAKNRDHKWDETIPVTWKFVNLQDLAMDLVRYARMGLDMQCENMLFPIPYKNNKTNLYDVTLMPGYNGIRYVAMKYALHKPKADTIELVYSNDKFAPHPKDSRHPVASYEFEIANPFDRGDIVGGFGYLEYDDPTQNELIVMPMAAIRKRMPKYASAEFWGGTKQVYNKETGKKEDTTVEGWLDEMCRKTLIREVFSAKHIVRDPEKLDEDYRVMKARELSLIHISEPTRHAQIS
;
A
#
# COMPACT_ATOMS: atom_id res chain seq x y z
N LYS A 1 19.92 20.37 -2.72
CA LYS A 1 20.45 19.39 -1.74
C LYS A 1 20.16 17.95 -2.22
N VAL A 2 18.88 17.52 -2.45
CA VAL A 2 18.55 16.15 -2.87
C VAL A 2 19.27 15.73 -4.14
N LEU A 3 19.21 16.53 -5.20
CA LEU A 3 19.90 16.23 -6.45
C LEU A 3 21.44 16.21 -6.29
N ALA A 4 21.97 17.09 -5.43
CA ALA A 4 23.39 17.08 -5.08
C ALA A 4 23.79 15.83 -4.31
N GLN A 5 22.96 15.41 -3.35
CA GLN A 5 23.17 14.18 -2.59
C GLN A 5 23.08 12.94 -3.51
N PHE A 6 22.10 12.93 -4.41
CA PHE A 6 21.99 11.86 -5.40
C PHE A 6 23.21 11.78 -6.30
N ALA A 7 23.66 12.93 -6.85
CA ALA A 7 24.86 13.00 -7.69
C ALA A 7 26.11 12.53 -6.94
N SER A 8 26.25 12.90 -5.67
CA SER A 8 27.33 12.42 -4.79
C SER A 8 27.32 10.91 -4.61
N ASN A 9 26.12 10.31 -4.46
CA ASN A 9 25.97 8.87 -4.23
C ASN A 9 26.16 8.03 -5.49
N THR A 10 25.82 8.57 -6.66
CA THR A 10 25.84 7.83 -7.93
C THR A 10 27.04 8.19 -8.83
N GLY A 11 27.78 9.23 -8.48
CA GLY A 11 28.89 9.73 -9.29
C GLY A 11 28.45 10.38 -10.62
N SER A 12 27.15 10.61 -10.82
CA SER A 12 26.61 11.17 -12.06
C SER A 12 25.60 12.30 -11.78
N GLN A 13 25.67 13.36 -12.59
CA GLN A 13 24.61 14.38 -12.60
C GLN A 13 23.39 13.81 -13.31
N ILE A 14 22.24 13.87 -12.62
CA ILE A 14 20.97 13.45 -13.21
C ILE A 14 20.25 14.65 -13.77
N ALA A 15 19.96 14.58 -15.07
CA ALA A 15 18.99 15.47 -15.68
C ALA A 15 17.59 15.07 -15.19
N VAL A 16 16.96 15.94 -14.41
CA VAL A 16 15.54 15.83 -14.04
C VAL A 16 14.74 16.84 -14.85
N THR A 17 13.59 16.41 -15.36
CA THR A 17 12.66 17.30 -16.06
C THR A 17 12.06 18.31 -15.07
N GLU A 18 11.47 19.39 -15.58
CA GLU A 18 10.77 20.37 -14.75
C GLU A 18 9.59 19.74 -13.97
N PHE A 19 8.91 18.80 -14.61
CA PHE A 19 7.86 18.01 -13.96
C PHE A 19 8.39 17.20 -12.78
N GLN A 20 9.48 16.46 -12.96
CA GLN A 20 10.11 15.67 -11.89
C GLN A 20 10.62 16.55 -10.75
N ARG A 21 11.13 17.74 -11.06
CA ARG A 21 11.55 18.74 -10.06
C ARG A 21 10.38 19.20 -9.19
N ARG A 22 9.22 19.47 -9.81
CA ARG A 22 7.99 19.82 -9.08
C ARG A 22 7.50 18.69 -8.19
N LEU A 23 7.54 17.44 -8.64
CA LEU A 23 7.22 16.28 -7.81
C LEU A 23 8.10 16.22 -6.57
N ILE A 24 9.43 16.33 -6.72
CA ILE A 24 10.38 16.32 -5.62
C ILE A 24 10.08 17.45 -4.61
N GLN A 25 9.71 18.64 -5.08
CA GLN A 25 9.31 19.74 -4.21
C GLN A 25 8.04 19.40 -3.41
N GLY A 26 7.03 18.82 -4.07
CA GLY A 26 5.81 18.35 -3.41
C GLY A 26 6.07 17.27 -2.36
N TYR A 27 7.03 16.39 -2.61
CA TYR A 27 7.40 15.34 -1.66
C TYR A 27 7.90 15.89 -0.33
N PHE A 28 8.66 16.98 -0.31
CA PHE A 28 9.13 17.58 0.95
C PHE A 28 7.98 18.02 1.84
N ILE A 29 6.92 18.59 1.26
CA ILE A 29 5.74 19.02 2.00
C ILE A 29 5.03 17.82 2.65
N GLN A 30 4.88 16.74 1.89
CA GLN A 30 4.20 15.54 2.40
C GLN A 30 5.04 14.78 3.44
N ILE A 31 6.36 14.72 3.23
CA ILE A 31 7.27 14.11 4.21
C ILE A 31 7.29 14.93 5.50
N ASP A 32 7.36 16.26 5.40
CA ASP A 32 7.33 17.12 6.58
C ASP A 32 6.07 16.89 7.42
N ARG A 33 4.90 16.81 6.78
CA ARG A 33 3.64 16.45 7.43
C ARG A 33 3.68 15.06 8.06
N ALA A 34 4.22 14.06 7.36
CA ALA A 34 4.30 12.70 7.87
C ALA A 34 5.23 12.61 9.10
N LEU A 35 6.35 13.34 9.09
CA LEU A 35 7.24 13.42 10.24
C LEU A 35 6.55 14.11 11.43
N ALA A 36 5.82 15.21 11.20
CA ALA A 36 5.07 15.90 12.25
C ALA A 36 4.02 14.99 12.91
N VAL A 37 3.21 14.29 12.11
CA VAL A 37 2.21 13.34 12.62
C VAL A 37 2.87 12.19 13.40
N ALA A 38 3.98 11.66 12.90
CA ALA A 38 4.71 10.59 13.59
C ALA A 38 5.34 11.08 14.91
N GLU A 39 5.82 12.35 14.97
CA GLU A 39 6.33 12.95 16.21
C GLU A 39 5.21 13.15 17.23
N GLU A 40 4.05 13.66 16.84
CA GLU A 40 2.89 13.77 17.71
C GLU A 40 2.49 12.40 18.29
N ALA A 41 2.46 11.36 17.45
CA ALA A 41 2.16 10.00 17.88
C ALA A 41 3.21 9.46 18.87
N ARG A 42 4.52 9.73 18.64
CA ARG A 42 5.61 9.39 19.55
C ARG A 42 5.44 10.06 20.92
N VAL A 43 5.20 11.36 20.93
CA VAL A 43 4.99 12.14 22.16
C VAL A 43 3.77 11.62 22.92
N ALA A 44 2.65 11.40 22.23
CA ALA A 44 1.43 10.87 22.83
C ALA A 44 1.61 9.45 23.39
N LYS A 45 2.44 8.61 22.74
CA LYS A 45 2.79 7.28 23.23
C LYS A 45 3.64 7.37 24.50
N ASN A 46 4.68 8.20 24.51
CA ASN A 46 5.56 8.39 25.66
C ASN A 46 4.79 8.93 26.87
N ALA A 47 3.88 9.88 26.66
CA ALA A 47 3.04 10.43 27.74
C ALA A 47 2.14 9.39 28.45
N LYS A 48 1.86 8.24 27.81
CA LYS A 48 1.12 7.14 28.41
C LYS A 48 1.98 6.17 29.23
N ASN A 49 3.31 6.26 29.12
CA ASN A 49 4.25 5.39 29.83
C ASN A 49 4.50 5.96 31.23
N ARG A 50 3.94 5.36 32.27
CA ARG A 50 4.06 5.81 33.67
C ARG A 50 5.51 5.81 34.18
N ASP A 51 6.29 4.80 33.74
CA ASP A 51 7.65 4.56 34.23
C ASP A 51 8.75 5.10 33.31
N HIS A 52 8.37 5.69 32.17
CA HIS A 52 9.27 6.20 31.12
C HIS A 52 10.31 5.19 30.58
N LYS A 53 10.24 3.93 31.04
CA LYS A 53 11.20 2.86 30.73
C LYS A 53 11.22 2.50 29.24
N TRP A 54 10.09 2.67 28.54
CA TRP A 54 9.91 2.30 27.13
C TRP A 54 9.68 3.52 26.24
N ASP A 55 10.10 4.69 26.69
CA ASP A 55 9.98 5.91 25.93
C ASP A 55 10.89 5.87 24.70
N GLU A 56 10.32 6.27 23.57
CA GLU A 56 11.11 6.51 22.38
C GLU A 56 11.76 7.90 22.49
N THR A 57 13.08 7.90 22.68
CA THR A 57 13.86 9.12 22.97
C THR A 57 14.24 9.90 21.73
N ILE A 58 14.25 9.27 20.54
CA ILE A 58 14.67 9.93 19.31
C ILE A 58 13.49 10.63 18.67
N PRO A 59 13.54 11.98 18.52
CA PRO A 59 12.47 12.73 17.87
C PRO A 59 12.33 12.39 16.39
N VAL A 60 11.08 12.34 15.90
CA VAL A 60 10.78 12.10 14.47
C VAL A 60 10.87 13.43 13.72
N THR A 61 12.09 13.83 13.41
CA THR A 61 12.38 15.11 12.73
C THR A 61 13.42 14.91 11.65
N TRP A 62 13.53 15.86 10.73
CA TRP A 62 14.51 15.84 9.64
C TRP A 62 15.95 15.61 10.08
N LYS A 63 16.31 16.03 11.30
CA LYS A 63 17.64 15.81 11.88
C LYS A 63 17.98 14.34 12.02
N PHE A 64 16.98 13.51 12.28
CA PHE A 64 17.14 12.07 12.51
C PHE A 64 16.65 11.21 11.33
N VAL A 65 16.41 11.80 10.16
CA VAL A 65 16.08 11.07 8.94
C VAL A 65 17.36 10.61 8.22
N ASN A 66 17.35 9.38 7.72
CA ASN A 66 18.37 8.87 6.80
C ASN A 66 18.22 9.56 5.44
N LEU A 67 18.89 10.71 5.28
CA LEU A 67 18.76 11.55 4.09
C LEU A 67 19.41 10.92 2.86
N GLN A 68 20.38 10.01 3.03
CA GLN A 68 21.09 9.39 1.92
C GLN A 68 20.16 8.49 1.12
N ASP A 69 19.49 7.55 1.81
CA ASP A 69 18.54 6.63 1.16
C ASP A 69 17.31 7.36 0.65
N LEU A 70 16.80 8.31 1.45
CA LEU A 70 15.65 9.12 1.04
C LEU A 70 15.91 9.90 -0.24
N ALA A 71 17.10 10.52 -0.40
CA ALA A 71 17.42 11.28 -1.61
C ALA A 71 17.38 10.42 -2.87
N MET A 72 17.86 9.17 -2.77
CA MET A 72 17.81 8.21 -3.88
C MET A 72 16.37 7.87 -4.26
N ASP A 73 15.53 7.64 -3.26
CA ASP A 73 14.13 7.29 -3.48
C ASP A 73 13.31 8.44 -4.07
N LEU A 74 13.50 9.66 -3.57
CA LEU A 74 12.79 10.82 -4.11
C LEU A 74 13.01 10.99 -5.61
N VAL A 75 14.25 10.80 -6.08
CA VAL A 75 14.56 10.89 -7.50
C VAL A 75 13.93 9.74 -8.29
N ARG A 76 14.01 8.50 -7.78
CA ARG A 76 13.44 7.31 -8.44
C ARG A 76 11.93 7.43 -8.60
N TYR A 77 11.22 7.72 -7.52
CA TYR A 77 9.75 7.84 -7.56
C TYR A 77 9.28 9.03 -8.41
N ALA A 78 10.04 10.14 -8.42
CA ALA A 78 9.77 11.26 -9.32
C ALA A 78 9.97 10.88 -10.80
N ARG A 79 10.99 10.11 -11.14
CA ARG A 79 11.23 9.59 -12.51
C ARG A 79 10.13 8.62 -12.94
N MET A 80 9.62 7.83 -12.00
CA MET A 80 8.45 6.98 -12.24
C MET A 80 7.17 7.80 -12.44
N GLY A 81 7.11 9.06 -11.99
CA GLY A 81 5.96 9.95 -12.12
C GLY A 81 4.91 9.76 -11.01
N LEU A 82 5.27 9.14 -9.89
CA LEU A 82 4.38 8.98 -8.75
C LEU A 82 4.28 10.29 -7.96
N ASP A 83 3.08 10.77 -7.66
CA ASP A 83 2.85 12.04 -6.98
C ASP A 83 2.27 11.81 -5.58
N MET A 84 2.93 12.33 -4.54
CA MET A 84 2.42 12.27 -3.15
C MET A 84 1.25 13.21 -2.91
N GLN A 85 0.99 14.17 -3.79
CA GLN A 85 -0.15 15.08 -3.69
C GLN A 85 -1.43 14.49 -4.31
N CYS A 86 -1.28 13.44 -5.14
CA CYS A 86 -2.41 12.69 -5.66
C CYS A 86 -2.92 11.70 -4.61
N GLU A 87 -4.21 11.65 -4.45
CA GLU A 87 -4.86 10.78 -3.48
C GLU A 87 -4.49 9.31 -3.67
N ASN A 88 -4.08 8.67 -2.59
CA ASN A 88 -3.72 7.24 -2.56
C ASN A 88 -2.67 6.81 -3.60
N MET A 89 -1.80 7.72 -4.03
CA MET A 89 -0.77 7.42 -5.03
C MET A 89 0.57 7.03 -4.39
N LEU A 90 1.08 7.83 -3.45
CA LEU A 90 2.35 7.57 -2.78
C LEU A 90 2.35 8.14 -1.36
N PHE A 91 2.76 7.34 -0.39
CA PHE A 91 2.79 7.70 1.03
C PHE A 91 4.21 7.64 1.59
N PRO A 92 4.70 8.68 2.29
CA PRO A 92 5.92 8.62 3.06
C PRO A 92 5.63 8.08 4.46
N ILE A 93 6.31 7.01 4.86
CA ILE A 93 6.14 6.38 6.17
C ILE A 93 7.49 6.34 6.89
N PRO A 94 7.68 7.06 7.99
CA PRO A 94 8.91 7.02 8.77
C PRO A 94 8.94 5.76 9.65
N TYR A 95 9.94 4.91 9.46
CA TYR A 95 10.23 3.75 10.28
C TYR A 95 11.51 3.95 11.07
N LYS A 96 11.48 3.69 12.37
CA LYS A 96 12.68 3.72 13.19
C LYS A 96 13.62 2.57 12.83
N ASN A 97 14.85 2.90 12.51
CA ASN A 97 15.92 1.93 12.33
C ASN A 97 16.76 1.86 13.61
N ASN A 98 16.58 0.78 14.37
CA ASN A 98 17.26 0.58 15.66
C ASN A 98 18.78 0.36 15.53
N LYS A 99 19.28 0.04 14.33
CA LYS A 99 20.73 -0.15 14.11
C LYS A 99 21.45 1.19 13.94
N THR A 100 20.82 2.12 13.26
CA THR A 100 21.42 3.44 12.95
C THR A 100 20.95 4.55 13.89
N ASN A 101 19.88 4.31 14.67
CA ASN A 101 19.14 5.32 15.44
C ASN A 101 18.65 6.49 14.59
N LEU A 102 18.32 6.20 13.33
CA LEU A 102 17.69 7.15 12.40
C LEU A 102 16.31 6.65 12.00
N TYR A 103 15.55 7.51 11.34
CA TYR A 103 14.30 7.13 10.68
C TYR A 103 14.53 6.94 9.19
N ASP A 104 14.19 5.75 8.68
CA ASP A 104 14.13 5.48 7.26
C ASP A 104 12.73 5.85 6.78
N VAL A 105 12.63 6.89 5.94
CA VAL A 105 11.35 7.28 5.33
C VAL A 105 11.12 6.42 4.11
N THR A 106 10.24 5.44 4.24
CA THR A 106 9.88 4.53 3.16
C THR A 106 8.76 5.13 2.31
N LEU A 107 8.97 5.21 1.01
CA LEU A 107 7.95 5.66 0.06
C LEU A 107 7.12 4.47 -0.39
N MET A 108 5.85 4.45 -0.02
CA MET A 108 4.97 3.30 -0.23
C MET A 108 3.85 3.64 -1.22
N PRO A 109 3.80 2.97 -2.40
CA PRO A 109 2.69 3.17 -3.33
C PRO A 109 1.35 2.77 -2.72
N GLY A 110 0.37 3.66 -2.77
CA GLY A 110 -1.01 3.38 -2.47
C GLY A 110 -1.70 2.65 -3.62
N TYR A 111 -2.99 2.39 -3.51
CA TYR A 111 -3.70 1.62 -4.54
C TYR A 111 -3.76 2.34 -5.90
N ASN A 112 -3.89 3.67 -5.93
CA ASN A 112 -3.80 4.46 -7.17
C ASN A 112 -2.38 4.45 -7.73
N GLY A 113 -1.35 4.45 -6.88
CA GLY A 113 0.04 4.30 -7.29
C GLY A 113 0.32 2.93 -7.90
N ILE A 114 -0.19 1.87 -7.30
CA ILE A 114 -0.09 0.50 -7.83
C ILE A 114 -0.74 0.40 -9.20
N ARG A 115 -1.97 0.93 -9.36
CA ARG A 115 -2.68 1.01 -10.63
C ARG A 115 -1.89 1.80 -11.68
N TYR A 116 -1.40 2.98 -11.30
CA TYR A 116 -0.59 3.83 -12.20
C TYR A 116 0.66 3.11 -12.69
N VAL A 117 1.43 2.50 -11.79
CA VAL A 117 2.64 1.72 -12.15
C VAL A 117 2.28 0.54 -13.04
N ALA A 118 1.20 -0.18 -12.72
CA ALA A 118 0.73 -1.29 -13.55
C ALA A 118 0.44 -0.86 -14.97
N MET A 119 -0.28 0.24 -15.15
CA MET A 119 -0.66 0.79 -16.45
C MET A 119 0.54 1.38 -17.21
N LYS A 120 1.49 2.02 -16.51
CA LYS A 120 2.69 2.60 -17.11
C LYS A 120 3.60 1.55 -17.74
N TYR A 121 3.80 0.44 -17.02
CA TYR A 121 4.73 -0.62 -17.41
C TYR A 121 4.04 -1.83 -18.06
N ALA A 122 2.75 -1.74 -18.40
CA ALA A 122 2.02 -2.79 -19.06
C ALA A 122 2.55 -3.08 -20.46
N LEU A 123 2.65 -4.37 -20.82
CA LEU A 123 2.89 -4.83 -22.18
C LEU A 123 1.68 -4.46 -23.07
N HIS A 124 0.49 -4.88 -22.63
CA HIS A 124 -0.78 -4.48 -23.18
C HIS A 124 -1.56 -3.73 -22.10
N LYS A 125 -1.84 -2.45 -22.38
CA LYS A 125 -2.54 -1.60 -21.41
C LYS A 125 -4.04 -1.84 -21.51
N PRO A 126 -4.72 -2.21 -20.39
CA PRO A 126 -6.17 -2.26 -20.36
C PRO A 126 -6.79 -0.91 -20.75
N LYS A 127 -7.87 -0.94 -21.52
CA LYS A 127 -8.68 0.22 -21.92
C LYS A 127 -9.52 0.73 -20.76
N ALA A 128 -10.10 -0.22 -20.01
CA ALA A 128 -10.90 0.07 -18.82
C ALA A 128 -10.67 -1.01 -17.75
N ASP A 129 -11.01 -0.68 -16.51
CA ASP A 129 -11.00 -1.60 -15.39
C ASP A 129 -12.24 -1.38 -14.52
N THR A 130 -12.85 -2.47 -14.06
CA THR A 130 -13.92 -2.47 -13.07
C THR A 130 -13.45 -3.25 -11.86
N ILE A 131 -13.62 -2.71 -10.66
CA ILE A 131 -13.27 -3.38 -9.41
C ILE A 131 -14.38 -3.18 -8.40
N GLU A 132 -15.05 -4.28 -8.03
CA GLU A 132 -16.20 -4.25 -7.15
C GLU A 132 -16.12 -5.31 -6.05
N LEU A 133 -16.61 -4.94 -4.87
CA LEU A 133 -16.90 -5.90 -3.81
C LEU A 133 -18.28 -6.50 -4.03
N VAL A 134 -18.38 -7.80 -3.80
CA VAL A 134 -19.63 -8.56 -3.90
C VAL A 134 -20.11 -8.87 -2.48
N TYR A 135 -21.37 -8.55 -2.22
CA TYR A 135 -22.01 -8.79 -0.95
C TYR A 135 -23.05 -9.91 -1.07
N SER A 136 -23.49 -10.45 0.06
CA SER A 136 -24.37 -11.63 0.11
C SER A 136 -25.73 -11.44 -0.57
N ASN A 137 -26.22 -10.19 -0.62
CA ASN A 137 -27.51 -9.85 -1.24
C ASN A 137 -27.37 -9.35 -2.69
N ASP A 138 -26.12 -9.24 -3.20
CA ASP A 138 -25.89 -8.91 -4.61
C ASP A 138 -26.06 -10.14 -5.48
N LYS A 139 -26.42 -9.92 -6.76
CA LYS A 139 -26.39 -10.97 -7.77
C LYS A 139 -25.11 -10.87 -8.57
N PHE A 140 -24.29 -11.89 -8.52
CA PHE A 140 -23.05 -11.95 -9.26
C PHE A 140 -22.89 -13.30 -9.95
N ALA A 141 -22.76 -13.28 -11.28
CA ALA A 141 -22.51 -14.45 -12.11
C ALA A 141 -21.24 -14.24 -12.94
N PRO A 142 -20.11 -14.86 -12.56
CA PRO A 142 -18.88 -14.81 -13.34
C PRO A 142 -18.92 -15.80 -14.50
N HIS A 143 -18.47 -15.34 -15.67
CA HIS A 143 -18.32 -16.15 -16.89
C HIS A 143 -16.84 -16.12 -17.32
N PRO A 144 -16.01 -17.03 -16.77
CA PRO A 144 -14.60 -17.14 -17.16
C PRO A 144 -14.48 -17.65 -18.60
N LYS A 145 -13.31 -17.38 -19.22
CA LYS A 145 -13.00 -17.92 -20.55
C LYS A 145 -12.99 -19.44 -20.53
N ASP A 146 -13.55 -20.02 -21.55
CA ASP A 146 -13.45 -21.44 -21.88
C ASP A 146 -13.30 -21.65 -23.39
N SER A 147 -13.23 -22.93 -23.85
CA SER A 147 -13.09 -23.28 -25.26
C SER A 147 -14.27 -22.85 -26.13
N ARG A 148 -15.45 -22.61 -25.54
CA ARG A 148 -16.67 -22.19 -26.24
C ARG A 148 -16.92 -20.70 -26.13
N HIS A 149 -16.41 -20.08 -25.05
CA HIS A 149 -16.60 -18.69 -24.72
C HIS A 149 -15.22 -18.03 -24.57
N PRO A 150 -14.62 -17.56 -25.68
CA PRO A 150 -13.26 -17.01 -25.67
C PRO A 150 -13.14 -15.65 -24.97
N VAL A 151 -14.28 -15.00 -24.66
CA VAL A 151 -14.32 -13.70 -23.97
C VAL A 151 -14.83 -13.89 -22.56
N ALA A 152 -14.05 -13.45 -21.57
CA ALA A 152 -14.52 -13.39 -20.19
C ALA A 152 -15.60 -12.31 -20.04
N SER A 153 -16.63 -12.57 -19.26
CA SER A 153 -17.69 -11.61 -18.94
C SER A 153 -18.26 -11.85 -17.54
N TYR A 154 -19.13 -11.00 -17.08
CA TYR A 154 -19.83 -11.15 -15.81
C TYR A 154 -21.19 -10.45 -15.87
N GLU A 155 -22.09 -10.89 -14.99
CA GLU A 155 -23.32 -10.16 -14.67
C GLU A 155 -23.21 -9.74 -13.20
N PHE A 156 -23.52 -8.47 -12.94
CA PHE A 156 -23.48 -7.92 -11.60
C PHE A 156 -24.62 -6.92 -11.37
N GLU A 157 -25.44 -7.18 -10.36
CA GLU A 157 -26.58 -6.35 -9.98
C GLU A 157 -26.60 -6.14 -8.46
N ILE A 158 -26.62 -4.89 -8.04
CA ILE A 158 -26.86 -4.53 -6.64
C ILE A 158 -28.38 -4.49 -6.44
N ALA A 159 -28.93 -5.54 -5.85
CA ALA A 159 -30.38 -5.69 -5.69
C ALA A 159 -30.96 -4.61 -4.73
N ASN A 160 -30.26 -4.29 -3.64
CA ASN A 160 -30.62 -3.24 -2.71
C ASN A 160 -29.36 -2.49 -2.23
N PRO A 161 -29.14 -1.24 -2.68
CA PRO A 161 -27.94 -0.48 -2.32
C PRO A 161 -27.86 -0.10 -0.83
N PHE A 162 -28.96 -0.17 -0.09
CA PHE A 162 -29.05 0.17 1.34
C PHE A 162 -28.90 -1.04 2.26
N ASP A 163 -29.00 -2.24 1.71
CA ASP A 163 -28.83 -3.51 2.45
C ASP A 163 -28.21 -4.55 1.52
N ARG A 164 -26.89 -4.51 1.42
CA ARG A 164 -26.12 -5.45 0.61
C ARG A 164 -25.70 -6.71 1.37
N GLY A 165 -25.84 -6.71 2.72
CA GLY A 165 -25.41 -7.81 3.58
C GLY A 165 -23.90 -7.87 3.79
N ASP A 166 -23.36 -9.08 4.00
CA ASP A 166 -21.93 -9.30 4.28
C ASP A 166 -21.08 -9.39 3.02
N ILE A 167 -19.81 -8.98 3.09
CA ILE A 167 -18.85 -9.12 1.99
C ILE A 167 -18.52 -10.59 1.79
N VAL A 168 -18.87 -11.16 0.64
CA VAL A 168 -18.57 -12.54 0.24
C VAL A 168 -17.33 -12.66 -0.64
N GLY A 169 -16.87 -11.55 -1.21
CA GLY A 169 -15.68 -11.48 -2.05
C GLY A 169 -15.62 -10.20 -2.86
N GLY A 170 -15.00 -10.28 -4.02
CA GLY A 170 -14.94 -9.20 -4.98
C GLY A 170 -14.43 -9.69 -6.32
N PHE A 171 -14.54 -8.85 -7.33
CA PHE A 171 -14.02 -9.14 -8.65
C PHE A 171 -13.34 -7.91 -9.26
N GLY A 172 -12.43 -8.19 -10.18
CA GLY A 172 -11.87 -7.22 -11.10
C GLY A 172 -12.09 -7.66 -12.52
N TYR A 173 -12.40 -6.73 -13.40
CA TYR A 173 -12.53 -6.97 -14.81
C TYR A 173 -11.65 -5.99 -15.58
N LEU A 174 -10.74 -6.53 -16.39
CA LEU A 174 -9.84 -5.76 -17.24
C LEU A 174 -10.33 -5.87 -18.68
N GLU A 175 -10.60 -4.73 -19.30
CA GLU A 175 -11.03 -4.64 -20.68
C GLU A 175 -9.87 -4.20 -21.57
N TYR A 176 -9.73 -4.86 -22.72
CA TYR A 176 -8.73 -4.55 -23.73
C TYR A 176 -9.42 -4.20 -25.06
N ASP A 177 -8.67 -3.63 -26.01
CA ASP A 177 -9.20 -3.36 -27.34
C ASP A 177 -9.60 -4.62 -28.07
N ASP A 178 -8.88 -5.73 -27.86
CA ASP A 178 -9.28 -7.08 -28.26
C ASP A 178 -10.05 -7.74 -27.13
N PRO A 179 -11.37 -7.97 -27.25
CA PRO A 179 -12.18 -8.58 -26.19
C PRO A 179 -11.73 -9.97 -25.78
N THR A 180 -11.01 -10.69 -26.65
CA THR A 180 -10.46 -12.02 -26.31
C THR A 180 -9.36 -11.93 -25.25
N GLN A 181 -8.77 -10.74 -25.04
CA GLN A 181 -7.78 -10.48 -23.98
C GLN A 181 -8.43 -10.05 -22.66
N ASN A 182 -9.73 -9.71 -22.65
CA ASN A 182 -10.43 -9.33 -21.43
C ASN A 182 -10.23 -10.39 -20.34
N GLU A 183 -10.02 -9.97 -19.11
CA GLU A 183 -9.74 -10.85 -17.98
C GLU A 183 -10.69 -10.58 -16.82
N LEU A 184 -11.32 -11.62 -16.29
CA LEU A 184 -12.14 -11.61 -15.09
C LEU A 184 -11.39 -12.25 -13.94
N ILE A 185 -11.12 -11.49 -12.90
CA ILE A 185 -10.42 -11.91 -11.70
C ILE A 185 -11.44 -11.96 -10.56
N VAL A 186 -11.72 -13.14 -10.02
CA VAL A 186 -12.65 -13.31 -8.90
C VAL A 186 -11.87 -13.71 -7.65
N MET A 187 -12.11 -13.02 -6.56
CA MET A 187 -11.46 -13.26 -5.29
C MET A 187 -12.51 -13.47 -4.18
N PRO A 188 -12.72 -14.71 -3.73
CA PRO A 188 -13.63 -14.98 -2.62
C PRO A 188 -13.06 -14.42 -1.30
N MET A 189 -13.92 -14.12 -0.32
CA MET A 189 -13.53 -13.56 0.97
C MET A 189 -12.47 -14.40 1.68
N ALA A 190 -12.50 -15.72 1.55
CA ALA A 190 -11.47 -16.60 2.09
C ALA A 190 -10.07 -16.33 1.52
N ALA A 191 -9.97 -15.99 0.22
CA ALA A 191 -8.70 -15.62 -0.41
C ALA A 191 -8.23 -14.21 0.02
N ILE A 192 -9.16 -13.28 0.22
CA ILE A 192 -8.86 -11.95 0.77
C ILE A 192 -8.29 -12.09 2.18
N ARG A 193 -8.96 -12.86 3.04
CA ARG A 193 -8.53 -13.08 4.44
C ARG A 193 -7.15 -13.75 4.55
N LYS A 194 -6.76 -14.62 3.62
CA LYS A 194 -5.41 -15.21 3.57
C LYS A 194 -4.30 -14.19 3.35
N ARG A 195 -4.63 -13.02 2.80
CA ARG A 195 -3.69 -11.91 2.58
C ARG A 195 -3.67 -10.89 3.70
N MET A 196 -4.50 -11.09 4.71
CA MET A 196 -4.49 -10.26 5.91
C MET A 196 -3.16 -10.44 6.65
N PRO A 197 -2.45 -9.36 7.03
CA PRO A 197 -1.22 -9.46 7.80
C PRO A 197 -1.46 -10.18 9.13
N LYS A 198 -0.49 -10.98 9.58
CA LYS A 198 -0.59 -11.76 10.83
C LYS A 198 -0.91 -10.90 12.07
N TYR A 199 -0.43 -9.67 12.07
CA TYR A 199 -0.64 -8.70 13.16
C TYR A 199 -1.54 -7.55 12.69
N ALA A 200 -2.53 -7.86 11.85
CA ALA A 200 -3.49 -6.87 11.40
C ALA A 200 -4.27 -6.29 12.59
N SER A 201 -4.39 -4.97 12.63
CA SER A 201 -5.17 -4.29 13.65
C SER A 201 -6.66 -4.50 13.40
N ALA A 202 -7.41 -4.82 14.47
CA ALA A 202 -8.88 -4.88 14.41
C ALA A 202 -9.52 -3.53 14.00
N GLU A 203 -8.82 -2.43 14.20
CA GLU A 203 -9.28 -1.09 13.74
C GLU A 203 -9.41 -1.00 12.23
N PHE A 204 -8.64 -1.80 11.47
CA PHE A 204 -8.70 -1.84 10.01
C PHE A 204 -9.49 -3.04 9.47
N TRP A 205 -9.24 -4.23 10.03
CA TRP A 205 -9.81 -5.47 9.52
C TRP A 205 -11.06 -5.94 10.24
N GLY A 206 -11.50 -5.18 11.25
CA GLY A 206 -12.56 -5.62 12.14
C GLY A 206 -12.12 -6.74 13.08
N GLY A 207 -13.00 -7.13 13.99
CA GLY A 207 -12.75 -8.20 14.93
C GLY A 207 -12.72 -7.73 16.38
N THR A 208 -12.09 -8.51 17.26
CA THR A 208 -12.06 -8.25 18.69
C THR A 208 -10.83 -7.47 19.09
N LYS A 209 -11.02 -6.40 19.87
CA LYS A 209 -9.97 -5.57 20.45
C LYS A 209 -10.12 -5.53 21.97
N GLN A 210 -9.02 -5.73 22.69
CA GLN A 210 -9.00 -5.55 24.14
C GLN A 210 -8.93 -4.07 24.50
N VAL A 211 -9.94 -3.56 25.16
CA VAL A 211 -10.03 -2.19 25.67
C VAL A 211 -10.03 -2.22 27.20
N TYR A 212 -9.25 -1.34 27.81
CA TYR A 212 -9.26 -1.22 29.27
C TYR A 212 -10.52 -0.47 29.72
N ASN A 213 -11.40 -1.17 30.46
CA ASN A 213 -12.57 -0.56 31.08
C ASN A 213 -12.14 0.08 32.41
N LYS A 214 -12.28 1.42 32.50
CA LYS A 214 -11.91 2.20 33.68
C LYS A 214 -12.81 1.93 34.90
N GLU A 215 -14.05 1.51 34.67
CA GLU A 215 -15.02 1.23 35.72
C GLU A 215 -14.78 -0.12 36.39
N THR A 216 -14.47 -1.14 35.57
CA THR A 216 -14.24 -2.51 36.08
C THR A 216 -12.75 -2.76 36.39
N GLY A 217 -11.84 -1.88 35.97
CA GLY A 217 -10.39 -2.05 36.13
C GLY A 217 -9.79 -3.21 35.34
N LYS A 218 -10.54 -3.79 34.40
CA LYS A 218 -10.15 -4.97 33.62
C LYS A 218 -10.11 -4.66 32.13
N LYS A 219 -9.36 -5.49 31.39
CA LYS A 219 -9.42 -5.50 29.94
C LYS A 219 -10.64 -6.29 29.51
N GLU A 220 -11.47 -5.69 28.69
CA GLU A 220 -12.69 -6.28 28.13
C GLU A 220 -12.56 -6.37 26.63
N ASP A 221 -13.10 -7.45 26.06
CA ASP A 221 -13.11 -7.64 24.61
C ASP A 221 -14.26 -6.83 24.00
N THR A 222 -13.92 -5.91 23.11
CA THR A 222 -14.88 -5.09 22.38
C THR A 222 -14.79 -5.42 20.90
N THR A 223 -15.93 -5.67 20.26
CA THR A 223 -16.00 -5.87 18.81
C THR A 223 -15.89 -4.55 18.09
N VAL A 224 -15.02 -4.47 17.10
CA VAL A 224 -14.79 -3.32 16.25
C VAL A 224 -15.11 -3.72 14.81
N GLU A 225 -15.92 -2.95 14.13
CA GLU A 225 -16.28 -3.20 12.73
C GLU A 225 -15.07 -2.99 11.80
N GLY A 226 -14.26 -1.98 12.08
CA GLY A 226 -13.06 -1.64 11.31
C GLY A 226 -13.40 -1.00 9.96
N TRP A 227 -12.41 -1.02 9.07
CA TRP A 227 -12.51 -0.55 7.67
C TRP A 227 -12.41 -1.76 6.74
N LEU A 228 -13.22 -2.81 7.02
CA LEU A 228 -13.09 -4.10 6.36
C LEU A 228 -13.30 -4.00 4.85
N ASP A 229 -14.29 -3.25 4.40
CA ASP A 229 -14.59 -3.00 2.99
C ASP A 229 -13.40 -2.34 2.26
N GLU A 230 -12.80 -1.32 2.86
CA GLU A 230 -11.61 -0.66 2.31
C GLU A 230 -10.40 -1.61 2.25
N MET A 231 -10.21 -2.45 3.26
CA MET A 231 -9.13 -3.44 3.27
C MET A 231 -9.36 -4.53 2.23
N CYS A 232 -10.59 -4.99 2.05
CA CYS A 232 -10.97 -5.92 1.00
C CYS A 232 -10.75 -5.31 -0.39
N ARG A 233 -11.23 -4.09 -0.63
CA ARG A 233 -11.05 -3.34 -1.89
C ARG A 233 -9.56 -3.15 -2.21
N LYS A 234 -8.76 -2.72 -1.25
CA LYS A 234 -7.31 -2.56 -1.40
C LYS A 234 -6.61 -3.87 -1.75
N THR A 235 -7.04 -4.97 -1.14
CA THR A 235 -6.48 -6.30 -1.42
C THR A 235 -6.82 -6.75 -2.83
N LEU A 236 -8.06 -6.52 -3.27
CA LEU A 236 -8.53 -6.82 -4.61
C LEU A 236 -7.78 -5.99 -5.67
N ILE A 237 -7.62 -4.68 -5.45
CA ILE A 237 -6.87 -3.79 -6.35
C ILE A 237 -5.42 -4.30 -6.52
N ARG A 238 -4.77 -4.70 -5.44
CA ARG A 238 -3.40 -5.24 -5.50
C ARG A 238 -3.31 -6.52 -6.30
N GLU A 239 -4.32 -7.39 -6.25
CA GLU A 239 -4.36 -8.60 -7.08
C GLU A 239 -4.58 -8.26 -8.54
N VAL A 240 -5.60 -7.47 -8.86
CA VAL A 240 -5.98 -7.11 -10.23
C VAL A 240 -4.83 -6.43 -10.96
N PHE A 241 -4.13 -5.50 -10.31
CA PHE A 241 -2.99 -4.78 -10.90
C PHE A 241 -1.63 -5.46 -10.67
N SER A 242 -1.62 -6.70 -10.20
CA SER A 242 -0.37 -7.47 -10.08
C SER A 242 0.20 -7.82 -11.46
N ALA A 243 1.49 -8.19 -11.49
CA ALA A 243 2.14 -8.65 -12.73
C ALA A 243 1.59 -10.00 -13.23
N LYS A 244 0.78 -10.68 -12.42
CA LYS A 244 0.10 -11.92 -12.79
C LYS A 244 -1.00 -11.65 -13.82
N HIS A 245 -1.73 -10.55 -13.70
CA HIS A 245 -2.88 -10.22 -14.55
C HIS A 245 -2.51 -9.16 -15.60
N ILE A 246 -1.69 -8.18 -15.25
CA ILE A 246 -1.18 -7.20 -16.20
C ILE A 246 0.30 -7.46 -16.40
N VAL A 247 0.64 -8.16 -17.46
CA VAL A 247 2.03 -8.49 -17.83
C VAL A 247 2.82 -7.20 -18.05
N ARG A 248 4.01 -7.14 -17.44
CA ARG A 248 4.91 -6.00 -17.61
C ARG A 248 5.72 -6.12 -18.89
N ASP A 249 5.90 -5.02 -19.58
CA ASP A 249 6.71 -4.93 -20.80
C ASP A 249 8.20 -4.91 -20.41
N PRO A 250 9.00 -5.91 -20.78
CA PRO A 250 10.42 -5.95 -20.43
C PRO A 250 11.21 -4.74 -20.94
N GLU A 251 10.80 -4.15 -22.08
CA GLU A 251 11.47 -2.99 -22.67
C GLU A 251 11.21 -1.70 -21.90
N LYS A 252 10.06 -1.61 -21.19
CA LYS A 252 9.72 -0.47 -20.34
C LYS A 252 10.31 -0.56 -18.93
N LEU A 253 10.74 -1.76 -18.48
CA LEU A 253 11.26 -1.97 -17.14
C LEU A 253 12.61 -1.31 -16.94
N ASP A 254 12.61 -0.15 -16.34
CA ASP A 254 13.80 0.60 -15.95
C ASP A 254 14.34 0.17 -14.57
N GLU A 255 15.51 0.70 -14.20
CA GLU A 255 16.15 0.44 -12.91
C GLU A 255 15.28 0.92 -11.73
N ASP A 256 14.56 2.04 -11.90
CA ASP A 256 13.71 2.61 -10.85
C ASP A 256 12.57 1.65 -10.49
N TYR A 257 11.93 1.03 -11.51
CA TYR A 257 10.92 0.00 -11.30
C TYR A 257 11.49 -1.23 -10.57
N ARG A 258 12.67 -1.71 -10.99
CA ARG A 258 13.29 -2.91 -10.38
C ARG A 258 13.63 -2.68 -8.91
N VAL A 259 14.20 -1.52 -8.58
CA VAL A 259 14.52 -1.17 -7.18
C VAL A 259 13.25 -1.03 -6.34
N MET A 260 12.20 -0.38 -6.86
CA MET A 260 10.91 -0.28 -6.18
C MET A 260 10.36 -1.68 -5.86
N LYS A 261 10.37 -2.60 -6.82
CA LYS A 261 9.87 -3.97 -6.63
C LYS A 261 10.70 -4.77 -5.64
N ALA A 262 12.02 -4.66 -5.67
CA ALA A 262 12.89 -5.31 -4.69
C ALA A 262 12.58 -4.83 -3.26
N ARG A 263 12.27 -3.56 -3.07
CA ARG A 263 11.89 -3.01 -1.75
C ARG A 263 10.51 -3.49 -1.29
N GLU A 264 9.52 -3.53 -2.17
CA GLU A 264 8.21 -4.10 -1.83
C GLU A 264 8.35 -5.54 -1.31
N LEU A 265 9.19 -6.36 -1.96
CA LEU A 265 9.46 -7.73 -1.53
C LEU A 265 10.15 -7.78 -0.16
N SER A 266 11.13 -6.90 0.09
CA SER A 266 11.83 -6.85 1.38
C SER A 266 10.92 -6.43 2.53
N LEU A 267 9.96 -5.52 2.29
CA LEU A 267 8.99 -5.09 3.29
C LEU A 267 8.01 -6.21 3.67
N ILE A 268 7.66 -7.09 2.74
CA ILE A 268 6.85 -8.28 3.02
C ILE A 268 7.59 -9.22 3.99
N HIS A 269 8.90 -9.36 3.85
CA HIS A 269 9.74 -10.18 4.75
C HIS A 269 10.00 -9.52 6.12
N ILE A 270 10.06 -8.19 6.20
CA ILE A 270 10.24 -7.45 7.47
C ILE A 270 8.97 -7.51 8.32
N SER A 271 7.80 -7.65 7.72
CA SER A 271 6.53 -7.85 8.45
C SER A 271 6.39 -9.25 9.10
N GLU A 272 7.33 -10.17 8.85
CA GLU A 272 7.50 -11.40 9.61
C GLU A 272 8.65 -11.22 10.62
N PRO A 273 8.42 -10.79 11.87
CA PRO A 273 9.46 -10.81 12.88
C PRO A 273 9.85 -12.26 13.13
N THR A 274 11.07 -12.59 12.74
CA THR A 274 11.69 -13.87 13.06
C THR A 274 11.57 -14.12 14.57
N ARG A 275 11.01 -15.26 14.94
CA ARG A 275 10.73 -15.75 16.30
C ARG A 275 12.00 -15.92 17.20
N HIS A 276 13.15 -15.37 16.84
CA HIS A 276 14.42 -15.60 17.52
C HIS A 276 14.90 -14.48 18.46
N ALA A 277 14.08 -13.46 18.72
CA ALA A 277 14.47 -12.37 19.63
C ALA A 277 13.67 -12.31 20.95
N GLN A 278 13.08 -13.42 21.39
CA GLN A 278 12.35 -13.48 22.67
C GLN A 278 12.74 -14.68 23.57
N ILE A 279 13.97 -15.18 23.46
CA ILE A 279 14.52 -16.09 24.47
C ILE A 279 15.95 -15.63 24.78
N SER A 280 16.09 -14.70 25.66
CA SER A 280 17.17 -14.54 26.64
C SER A 280 16.89 -13.35 27.54
#